data_3c618b569750662d33d8577ba334f7fb
#
_entry.id   3c618b569750662d33d8577ba334f7fb
#
_cell.length_a   1.000
_cell.length_b   1.000
_cell.length_c   1.000
_cell.angle_alpha   90.00
_cell.angle_beta   90.00
_cell.angle_gamma   90.00
#
_symmetry.space_group_name_H-M   'P 1'
#
loop_
_entity.id
_entity.type
_entity.pdbx_description
1 polymer ?
#
loop_
_entity_poly.entity_id
_entity_poly.type
_entity_poly.pdbx_seq_one_letter_code
_entity_poly.pdbx_strand_id
1 'polypeptide(L)'
;MLTHFPQAVPEIPVSNVDKAAEYYVNVLGFSFDWGNDDGGIGGISQGDCRMFLTNAPFRAGHGPHGPVIVWLNLNSKQEVDELFERWKAAEAKIVEAVEDKPWNLREFRVADLDGNQLRVFYDFNWEMSEERRYRAGGAS
;
A
#
# COMPACT_ATOMS: atom_id res chain seq x y z
N MET A 1 28.71 11.38 -5.28
CA MET A 1 28.00 11.37 -3.99
C MET A 1 26.50 11.23 -4.23
N LEU A 2 25.85 10.41 -3.46
CA LEU A 2 24.40 10.22 -3.56
C LEU A 2 23.70 11.43 -2.96
N THR A 3 22.84 12.10 -3.75
CA THR A 3 22.13 13.31 -3.32
C THR A 3 20.65 13.08 -3.08
N HIS A 4 20.10 11.93 -3.45
CA HIS A 4 18.74 11.53 -3.12
C HIS A 4 18.69 10.02 -2.95
N PHE A 5 17.66 9.56 -2.22
CA PHE A 5 17.52 8.15 -1.90
C PHE A 5 16.67 7.42 -2.94
N PRO A 6 16.88 6.12 -3.13
CA PRO A 6 16.01 5.29 -3.94
C PRO A 6 14.68 5.06 -3.23
N GLN A 7 13.75 4.41 -3.92
CA GLN A 7 12.50 3.99 -3.31
C GLN A 7 12.76 2.99 -2.20
N ALA A 8 12.04 3.13 -1.09
CA ALA A 8 12.12 2.18 0.01
C ALA A 8 11.38 0.90 -0.34
N VAL A 9 11.85 -0.23 0.21
CA VAL A 9 11.17 -1.51 0.06
C VAL A 9 10.76 -1.97 1.46
N PRO A 10 9.46 -1.90 1.79
CA PRO A 10 9.01 -2.34 3.11
C PRO A 10 9.08 -3.86 3.24
N GLU A 11 9.34 -4.31 4.46
CA GLU A 11 9.32 -5.73 4.82
C GLU A 11 8.03 -6.01 5.59
N ILE A 12 7.23 -6.91 5.05
CA ILE A 12 5.88 -7.21 5.55
C ILE A 12 5.92 -8.55 6.29
N PRO A 13 5.64 -8.57 7.60
CA PRO A 13 5.67 -9.81 8.35
C PRO A 13 4.44 -10.66 8.03
N VAL A 14 4.67 -11.89 7.60
CA VAL A 14 3.61 -12.83 7.26
C VAL A 14 3.88 -14.17 7.94
N SER A 15 2.85 -15.00 8.08
CA SER A 15 3.00 -16.34 8.66
C SER A 15 3.52 -17.35 7.64
N ASN A 16 3.19 -17.18 6.37
CA ASN A 16 3.62 -18.06 5.30
C ASN A 16 3.81 -17.24 4.02
N VAL A 17 5.02 -17.25 3.49
CA VAL A 17 5.38 -16.43 2.33
C VAL A 17 4.58 -16.83 1.09
N ASP A 18 4.44 -18.13 0.84
CA ASP A 18 3.74 -18.62 -0.35
C ASP A 18 2.26 -18.26 -0.34
N LYS A 19 1.59 -18.44 0.80
CA LYS A 19 0.18 -18.11 0.96
C LYS A 19 -0.04 -16.59 0.89
N ALA A 20 0.84 -15.82 1.51
CA ALA A 20 0.77 -14.36 1.44
C ALA A 20 0.95 -13.88 0.02
N ALA A 21 1.95 -14.40 -0.70
CA ALA A 21 2.19 -14.03 -2.09
C ALA A 21 0.98 -14.35 -2.96
N GLU A 22 0.35 -15.52 -2.74
CA GLU A 22 -0.85 -15.90 -3.48
C GLU A 22 -1.98 -14.88 -3.29
N TYR A 23 -2.20 -14.42 -2.06
CA TYR A 23 -3.19 -13.39 -1.77
C TYR A 23 -2.86 -12.07 -2.45
N TYR A 24 -1.62 -11.59 -2.31
CA TYR A 24 -1.20 -10.34 -2.93
C TYR A 24 -1.32 -10.39 -4.45
N VAL A 25 -1.03 -11.54 -5.06
CA VAL A 25 -1.12 -11.68 -6.53
C VAL A 25 -2.56 -11.83 -6.98
N ASN A 26 -3.29 -12.78 -6.40
CA ASN A 26 -4.63 -13.14 -6.90
C ASN A 26 -5.72 -12.15 -6.49
N VAL A 27 -5.58 -11.53 -5.32
CA VAL A 27 -6.60 -10.61 -4.79
C VAL A 27 -6.20 -9.16 -5.00
N LEU A 28 -4.95 -8.80 -4.66
CA LEU A 28 -4.51 -7.41 -4.69
C LEU A 28 -3.82 -6.99 -5.99
N GLY A 29 -3.59 -7.93 -6.91
CA GLY A 29 -3.10 -7.60 -8.25
C GLY A 29 -1.62 -7.31 -8.35
N PHE A 30 -0.82 -7.77 -7.38
CA PHE A 30 0.63 -7.68 -7.46
C PHE A 30 1.18 -8.77 -8.38
N SER A 31 2.42 -8.60 -8.81
CA SER A 31 3.19 -9.62 -9.51
C SER A 31 4.11 -10.32 -8.52
N PHE A 32 4.28 -11.63 -8.66
CA PHE A 32 5.25 -12.37 -7.87
C PHE A 32 6.60 -12.31 -8.58
N ASP A 33 7.64 -11.87 -7.87
CA ASP A 33 8.94 -11.68 -8.49
C ASP A 33 9.92 -12.81 -8.17
N TRP A 34 10.01 -13.22 -6.90
CA TRP A 34 10.98 -14.25 -6.49
C TRP A 34 10.71 -14.70 -5.04
N GLY A 35 11.33 -15.82 -4.67
CA GLY A 35 11.36 -16.30 -3.29
C GLY A 35 10.34 -17.37 -2.98
N ASN A 36 10.33 -17.84 -1.76
CA ASN A 36 9.38 -18.85 -1.28
C ASN A 36 9.40 -18.94 0.24
N ASP A 37 8.47 -19.70 0.79
CA ASP A 37 8.35 -19.85 2.25
C ASP A 37 9.55 -20.60 2.85
N ASP A 38 10.11 -21.58 2.17
CA ASP A 38 11.29 -22.30 2.65
C ASP A 38 12.49 -21.36 2.79
N GLY A 39 12.67 -20.45 1.83
CA GLY A 39 13.71 -19.43 1.89
C GLY A 39 13.40 -18.31 2.88
N GLY A 40 12.16 -18.20 3.31
CA GLY A 40 11.74 -17.26 4.34
C GLY A 40 11.38 -15.88 3.84
N ILE A 41 11.58 -15.59 2.57
CA ILE A 41 11.33 -14.26 2.00
C ILE A 41 10.85 -14.38 0.56
N GLY A 42 9.93 -13.51 0.17
CA GLY A 42 9.45 -13.40 -1.20
C GLY A 42 9.31 -11.94 -1.61
N GLY A 43 9.53 -11.66 -2.88
CA GLY A 43 9.39 -10.33 -3.44
C GLY A 43 8.14 -10.23 -4.30
N ILE A 44 7.40 -9.15 -4.11
CA ILE A 44 6.23 -8.81 -4.93
C ILE A 44 6.33 -7.37 -5.40
N SER A 45 5.68 -7.06 -6.51
CA SER A 45 5.69 -5.70 -7.04
C SER A 45 4.43 -5.39 -7.84
N GLN A 46 4.13 -4.10 -7.95
CA GLN A 46 3.13 -3.56 -8.85
C GLN A 46 3.62 -2.16 -9.25
N GLY A 47 3.95 -2.00 -10.55
CA GLY A 47 4.60 -0.77 -10.98
C GLY A 47 5.91 -0.55 -10.23
N ASP A 48 6.08 0.61 -9.66
CA ASP A 48 7.26 0.96 -8.87
C ASP A 48 7.17 0.53 -7.41
N CYS A 49 6.04 0.01 -6.99
CA CYS A 49 5.82 -0.45 -5.63
C CYS A 49 6.40 -1.85 -5.47
N ARG A 50 7.38 -2.00 -4.58
CA ARG A 50 7.99 -3.29 -4.26
C ARG A 50 7.87 -3.55 -2.77
N MET A 51 7.60 -4.80 -2.40
CA MET A 51 7.53 -5.19 -1.00
C MET A 51 8.13 -6.59 -0.84
N PHE A 52 8.70 -6.85 0.33
CA PHE A 52 9.20 -8.17 0.69
C PHE A 52 8.28 -8.77 1.76
N LEU A 53 7.90 -10.04 1.54
CA LEU A 53 7.11 -10.80 2.50
C LEU A 53 8.07 -11.71 3.25
N THR A 54 8.08 -11.67 4.58
CA THR A 54 9.02 -12.45 5.37
C THR A 54 8.29 -13.25 6.45
N ASN A 55 8.73 -14.50 6.66
CA ASN A 55 8.14 -15.34 7.70
C ASN A 55 8.92 -15.23 9.03
N ALA A 56 8.42 -15.89 10.07
CA ALA A 56 9.02 -15.80 11.40
C ALA A 56 10.46 -16.30 11.45
N PRO A 57 10.80 -17.44 10.83
CA PRO A 57 12.21 -17.87 10.82
C PRO A 57 13.18 -16.88 10.21
N PHE A 58 12.76 -16.22 9.14
CA PHE A 58 13.58 -15.19 8.49
C PHE A 58 13.82 -14.01 9.42
N ARG A 59 12.79 -13.63 10.18
CA ARG A 59 12.87 -12.48 11.10
C ARG A 59 13.49 -12.84 12.45
N ALA A 60 13.84 -14.09 12.69
CA ALA A 60 14.42 -14.51 13.97
C ALA A 60 15.67 -13.68 14.27
N GLY A 61 15.74 -13.12 15.47
CA GLY A 61 16.84 -12.27 15.88
C GLY A 61 16.64 -10.78 15.62
N HIS A 62 15.58 -10.39 14.89
CA HIS A 62 15.28 -8.97 14.65
C HIS A 62 14.35 -8.37 15.70
N GLY A 63 13.94 -9.18 16.70
CA GLY A 63 12.99 -8.76 17.71
C GLY A 63 11.54 -9.05 17.30
N PRO A 64 10.57 -8.73 18.16
CA PRO A 64 9.16 -8.98 17.86
C PRO A 64 8.64 -8.06 16.77
N HIS A 65 7.78 -8.61 15.91
CA HIS A 65 7.13 -7.86 14.83
C HIS A 65 5.62 -8.07 14.90
N GLY A 66 4.88 -6.96 14.87
CA GLY A 66 3.44 -6.99 14.72
C GLY A 66 3.04 -6.64 13.29
N PRO A 67 1.74 -6.64 13.00
CA PRO A 67 1.25 -6.19 11.70
C PRO A 67 1.67 -4.75 11.42
N VAL A 68 1.91 -4.45 10.15
CA VAL A 68 2.35 -3.14 9.70
C VAL A 68 1.29 -2.49 8.82
N ILE A 69 1.42 -1.19 8.62
CA ILE A 69 0.57 -0.42 7.70
C ILE A 69 1.49 0.19 6.64
N VAL A 70 1.14 -0.05 5.38
CA VAL A 70 1.85 0.54 4.25
C VAL A 70 0.90 1.52 3.57
N TRP A 71 1.38 2.74 3.33
CA TRP A 71 0.60 3.77 2.66
C TRP A 71 0.96 3.80 1.19
N LEU A 72 -0.07 3.74 0.33
CA LEU A 72 0.09 3.79 -1.12
C LEU A 72 -0.58 5.06 -1.64
N ASN A 73 0.23 5.97 -2.15
CA ASN A 73 -0.22 7.27 -2.63
C ASN A 73 -0.54 7.19 -4.13
N LEU A 74 -1.81 7.24 -4.47
CA LEU A 74 -2.25 7.30 -5.86
C LEU A 74 -2.29 8.74 -6.36
N ASN A 75 -2.62 8.93 -7.62
CA ASN A 75 -2.49 10.22 -8.28
C ASN A 75 -3.80 10.99 -8.46
N SER A 76 -4.94 10.39 -8.07
CA SER A 76 -6.24 11.05 -8.19
C SER A 76 -7.28 10.32 -7.34
N LYS A 77 -8.38 11.02 -7.05
CA LYS A 77 -9.55 10.40 -6.40
C LYS A 77 -10.10 9.26 -7.25
N GLN A 78 -10.11 9.44 -8.57
CA GLN A 78 -10.61 8.43 -9.49
C GLN A 78 -9.81 7.14 -9.38
N GLU A 79 -8.48 7.23 -9.29
CA GLU A 79 -7.63 6.06 -9.13
C GLU A 79 -7.92 5.33 -7.82
N VAL A 80 -8.14 6.07 -6.74
CA VAL A 80 -8.50 5.48 -5.45
C VAL A 80 -9.80 4.70 -5.57
N ASP A 81 -10.82 5.30 -6.19
CA ASP A 81 -12.12 4.65 -6.38
C ASP A 81 -12.03 3.41 -7.26
N GLU A 82 -11.28 3.49 -8.36
CA GLU A 82 -11.11 2.36 -9.27
C GLU A 82 -10.40 1.18 -8.58
N LEU A 83 -9.36 1.46 -7.80
CA LEU A 83 -8.66 0.42 -7.09
C LEU A 83 -9.55 -0.19 -5.99
N PHE A 84 -10.30 0.64 -5.28
CA PHE A 84 -11.24 0.15 -4.28
C PHE A 84 -12.26 -0.82 -4.89
N GLU A 85 -12.87 -0.44 -6.01
CA GLU A 85 -13.87 -1.30 -6.66
C GLU A 85 -13.23 -2.60 -7.17
N ARG A 86 -12.02 -2.53 -7.71
CA ARG A 86 -11.31 -3.72 -8.18
C ARG A 86 -11.02 -4.68 -7.05
N TRP A 87 -10.51 -4.18 -5.93
CA TRP A 87 -10.18 -5.01 -4.78
C TRP A 87 -11.43 -5.56 -4.11
N LYS A 88 -12.48 -4.75 -4.05
CA LYS A 88 -13.78 -5.20 -3.52
C LYS A 88 -14.34 -6.34 -4.37
N ALA A 89 -14.29 -6.23 -5.69
CA ALA A 89 -14.73 -7.27 -6.61
C ALA A 89 -13.91 -8.55 -6.48
N ALA A 90 -12.62 -8.43 -6.16
CA ALA A 90 -11.72 -9.56 -5.93
C ALA A 90 -11.84 -10.14 -4.52
N GLU A 91 -12.78 -9.63 -3.73
CA GLU A 91 -13.05 -10.07 -2.36
C GLU A 91 -11.88 -9.81 -1.39
N ALA A 92 -11.16 -8.72 -1.60
CA ALA A 92 -10.17 -8.27 -0.64
C ALA A 92 -10.84 -7.95 0.69
N LYS A 93 -10.10 -8.13 1.77
CA LYS A 93 -10.61 -7.85 3.12
C LYS A 93 -10.63 -6.33 3.34
N ILE A 94 -11.76 -5.70 3.08
CA ILE A 94 -11.93 -4.25 3.27
C ILE A 94 -12.02 -3.97 4.77
N VAL A 95 -11.08 -3.16 5.26
CA VAL A 95 -11.08 -2.71 6.67
C VAL A 95 -11.89 -1.43 6.81
N GLU A 96 -11.73 -0.53 5.84
CA GLU A 96 -12.46 0.74 5.83
C GLU A 96 -12.75 1.12 4.38
N ALA A 97 -14.02 1.40 4.09
CA ALA A 97 -14.46 1.78 2.74
C ALA A 97 -13.92 3.17 2.37
N VAL A 98 -13.89 3.44 1.06
CA VAL A 98 -13.38 4.71 0.55
C VAL A 98 -14.22 5.88 1.05
N GLU A 99 -13.54 6.95 1.51
CA GLU A 99 -14.19 8.21 1.89
C GLU A 99 -13.19 9.35 1.88
N ASP A 100 -13.72 10.58 1.82
CA ASP A 100 -12.91 11.78 2.01
C ASP A 100 -12.79 12.07 3.50
N LYS A 101 -11.56 12.13 4.00
CA LYS A 101 -11.29 12.34 5.42
C LYS A 101 -11.24 13.84 5.74
N PRO A 102 -11.47 14.22 7.00
CA PRO A 102 -11.38 15.63 7.41
C PRO A 102 -10.01 16.26 7.15
N TRP A 103 -8.96 15.44 7.04
CA TRP A 103 -7.60 15.91 6.74
C TRP A 103 -7.30 15.98 5.24
N ASN A 104 -8.34 15.89 4.41
CA ASN A 104 -8.28 16.07 2.96
C ASN A 104 -7.49 14.98 2.22
N LEU A 105 -7.60 13.75 2.71
CA LEU A 105 -7.19 12.56 1.97
C LEU A 105 -8.45 11.78 1.61
N ARG A 106 -8.50 11.33 0.36
CA ARG A 106 -9.48 10.31 -0.02
C ARG A 106 -8.81 8.96 0.12
N GLU A 107 -9.33 8.10 0.98
CA GLU A 107 -8.61 6.88 1.32
C GLU A 107 -9.52 5.70 1.66
N PHE A 108 -8.95 4.49 1.57
CA PHE A 108 -9.55 3.27 2.07
C PHE A 108 -8.44 2.35 2.58
N ARG A 109 -8.81 1.30 3.31
CA ARG A 109 -7.85 0.35 3.85
C ARG A 109 -8.28 -1.07 3.57
N VAL A 110 -7.31 -1.94 3.21
CA VAL A 110 -7.52 -3.38 3.11
C VAL A 110 -6.49 -4.09 3.98
N ALA A 111 -6.83 -5.30 4.42
CA ALA A 111 -5.92 -6.13 5.19
C ALA A 111 -5.48 -7.33 4.36
N ASP A 112 -4.28 -7.83 4.64
CA ASP A 112 -3.83 -9.10 4.12
C ASP A 112 -4.20 -10.25 5.08
N LEU A 113 -3.72 -11.46 4.82
CA LEU A 113 -4.04 -12.64 5.62
C LEU A 113 -3.51 -12.55 7.06
N ASP A 114 -2.50 -11.74 7.29
CA ASP A 114 -1.82 -11.61 8.57
C ASP A 114 -2.15 -10.33 9.32
N GLY A 115 -3.12 -9.57 8.82
CA GLY A 115 -3.54 -8.33 9.46
C GLY A 115 -2.71 -7.12 9.09
N ASN A 116 -1.72 -7.26 8.21
CA ASN A 116 -1.03 -6.09 7.67
C ASN A 116 -2.03 -5.32 6.80
N GLN A 117 -1.90 -4.00 6.78
CA GLN A 117 -2.85 -3.17 6.05
C GLN A 117 -2.17 -2.37 4.95
N LEU A 118 -2.88 -2.22 3.84
CA LEU A 118 -2.53 -1.28 2.80
C LEU A 118 -3.53 -0.13 2.91
N ARG A 119 -3.01 1.06 3.17
CA ARG A 119 -3.80 2.28 3.26
C ARG A 119 -3.59 3.06 1.98
N VAL A 120 -4.60 3.02 1.12
CA VAL A 120 -4.54 3.62 -0.21
C VAL A 120 -5.15 5.01 -0.12
N PHE A 121 -4.44 6.01 -0.64
CA PHE A 121 -4.88 7.38 -0.48
C PHE A 121 -4.48 8.27 -1.64
N TYR A 122 -5.18 9.38 -1.75
CA TYR A 122 -4.81 10.52 -2.58
C TYR A 122 -4.99 11.78 -1.76
N ASP A 123 -3.98 12.61 -1.73
CA ASP A 123 -3.98 13.87 -0.99
C ASP A 123 -4.52 14.99 -1.89
N PHE A 124 -5.77 15.42 -1.62
CA PHE A 124 -6.36 16.53 -2.39
C PHE A 124 -6.18 17.90 -1.74
N ASN A 125 -5.36 18.00 -0.69
CA ASN A 125 -4.99 19.28 -0.09
C ASN A 125 -4.38 20.22 -1.11
N TRP A 126 -3.47 19.69 -1.94
CA TRP A 126 -2.78 20.53 -2.91
C TRP A 126 -3.76 21.10 -3.95
N GLU A 127 -4.80 20.37 -4.31
CA GLU A 127 -5.83 20.88 -5.21
C GLU A 127 -6.57 22.05 -4.58
N MET A 128 -6.93 21.93 -3.31
CA MET A 128 -7.60 22.98 -2.58
C MET A 128 -6.71 24.21 -2.41
N SER A 129 -5.44 24.00 -2.09
CA SER A 129 -4.46 25.08 -1.94
C SER A 129 -4.23 25.80 -3.27
N GLU A 130 -4.12 25.04 -4.35
CA GLU A 130 -3.95 25.59 -5.68
C GLU A 130 -5.18 26.40 -6.10
N GLU A 131 -6.36 25.86 -5.83
CA GLU A 131 -7.61 26.55 -6.10
C GLU A 131 -7.70 27.86 -5.33
N ARG A 132 -7.34 27.86 -4.06
CA ARG A 132 -7.31 29.09 -3.24
C ARG A 132 -6.32 30.10 -3.78
N ARG A 133 -5.15 29.62 -4.19
CA ARG A 133 -4.12 30.48 -4.79
C ARG A 133 -4.61 31.11 -6.07
N TYR A 134 -5.28 30.34 -6.91
CA TYR A 134 -5.85 30.81 -8.16
C TYR A 134 -6.90 31.89 -7.90
N ARG A 135 -7.80 31.65 -6.95
CA ARG A 135 -8.84 32.63 -6.59
C ARG A 135 -8.25 33.93 -6.07
N ALA A 136 -7.24 33.82 -5.20
CA ALA A 136 -6.55 34.98 -4.65
C ALA A 136 -5.86 35.77 -5.77
N GLY A 137 -5.16 35.11 -6.67
CA GLY A 137 -4.54 35.71 -7.82
C GLY A 137 -5.52 36.37 -8.76
N GLY A 138 -6.68 35.71 -8.98
CA GLY A 138 -7.76 36.28 -9.79
C GLY A 138 -8.43 37.49 -9.15
N ALA A 139 -8.41 37.58 -7.84
CA ALA A 139 -8.99 38.70 -7.10
C ALA A 139 -8.07 39.90 -7.06
N SER A 140 -6.80 39.69 -7.27
CA SER A 140 -5.82 40.77 -7.25
C SER A 140 -5.60 41.36 -8.64
#